data_fd6429640c96a3ce36d9db5f37f6071c
#
_entry.id   fd6429640c96a3ce36d9db5f37f6071c
#
_cell.length_a   1.000
_cell.length_b   1.000
_cell.length_c   1.000
_cell.angle_alpha   90.00
_cell.angle_beta   90.00
_cell.angle_gamma   90.00
#
_symmetry.space_group_name_H-M   'P 1'
#
loop_
_entity.id
_entity.type
_entity.pdbx_description
1 polymer ?
#
loop_
_entity_poly.entity_id
_entity_poly.type
_entity_poly.pdbx_seq_one_letter_code
_entity_poly.pdbx_strand_id
1 'polypeptide(L)'
;MINPTEVNSLIRLLDDPDNEIYDHVHEKLLGYGTEVIAYLETAFEQAFDAIQQERIANLVHEIQFSTLKNDLKLWHQSGAFDLLQGTLIINRYQYPDLDDQKVINQIEAIKRDIWIQMMNEASPKEQIKLINHVFYNIYGFSGNTSNHLDPQNSFLSQVLETKKGNQISLAIIYSVIAQKLDIPVYGVNLPKYFILAYLDESRESDFESGIMFYINAFNKGLIFGRRDVDMFLKQLNLKFDKQFYEPCSNTDIIKRVIRNLISAYENLGSAEKVAELNELLNILG
;
A
#
# COMPACT_ATOMS: atom_id res chain seq x y z
N MET A 1 -7.06 -28.46 11.50
CA MET A 1 -6.42 -29.32 10.48
C MET A 1 -7.48 -29.80 9.50
N ILE A 2 -7.33 -29.43 8.25
CA ILE A 2 -8.23 -29.83 7.17
C ILE A 2 -8.07 -31.31 6.87
N ASN A 3 -9.16 -32.00 6.56
CA ASN A 3 -9.13 -33.36 6.06
C ASN A 3 -8.96 -33.36 4.53
N PRO A 4 -7.81 -33.77 3.97
CA PRO A 4 -7.55 -33.70 2.53
C PRO A 4 -8.56 -34.49 1.69
N THR A 5 -9.05 -35.62 2.19
CA THR A 5 -10.04 -36.47 1.49
C THR A 5 -11.39 -35.75 1.37
N GLU A 6 -11.81 -35.06 2.42
CA GLU A 6 -13.04 -34.28 2.45
C GLU A 6 -12.96 -33.10 1.50
N VAL A 7 -11.85 -32.32 1.56
CA VAL A 7 -11.63 -31.16 0.67
C VAL A 7 -11.65 -31.60 -0.80
N ASN A 8 -10.92 -32.64 -1.17
CA ASN A 8 -10.91 -33.13 -2.55
C ASN A 8 -12.29 -33.62 -3.00
N SER A 9 -13.11 -34.15 -2.10
CA SER A 9 -14.47 -34.55 -2.42
C SER A 9 -15.38 -33.32 -2.63
N LEU A 10 -15.23 -32.28 -1.84
CA LEU A 10 -15.94 -31.00 -2.00
C LEU A 10 -15.55 -30.31 -3.32
N ILE A 11 -14.25 -30.26 -3.63
CA ILE A 11 -13.77 -29.62 -4.87
C ILE A 11 -14.35 -30.29 -6.11
N ARG A 12 -14.53 -31.60 -6.09
CA ARG A 12 -15.19 -32.34 -7.20
C ARG A 12 -16.66 -31.99 -7.39
N LEU A 13 -17.32 -31.49 -6.36
CA LEU A 13 -18.72 -31.08 -6.41
C LEU A 13 -18.89 -29.59 -6.80
N LEU A 14 -17.79 -28.85 -7.04
CA LEU A 14 -17.86 -27.46 -7.49
C LEU A 14 -18.44 -27.32 -8.91
N ASP A 15 -18.41 -28.37 -9.72
CA ASP A 15 -18.99 -28.39 -11.08
C ASP A 15 -20.42 -28.96 -11.12
N ASP A 16 -20.99 -29.32 -9.97
CA ASP A 16 -22.34 -29.87 -9.90
C ASP A 16 -23.34 -28.87 -10.49
N PRO A 17 -24.25 -29.34 -11.38
CA PRO A 17 -25.29 -28.51 -11.99
C PRO A 17 -26.38 -28.07 -11.00
N ASP A 18 -26.52 -28.74 -9.86
CA ASP A 18 -27.45 -28.36 -8.80
C ASP A 18 -26.89 -27.19 -7.98
N ASN A 19 -27.56 -26.04 -8.07
CA ASN A 19 -27.15 -24.83 -7.36
C ASN A 19 -27.16 -25.00 -5.84
N GLU A 20 -28.06 -25.79 -5.26
CA GLU A 20 -28.08 -26.01 -3.80
C GLU A 20 -26.84 -26.77 -3.32
N ILE A 21 -26.39 -27.75 -4.14
CA ILE A 21 -25.15 -28.50 -3.86
C ILE A 21 -23.96 -27.57 -4.02
N TYR A 22 -23.90 -26.80 -5.12
CA TYR A 22 -22.83 -25.83 -5.37
C TYR A 22 -22.71 -24.82 -4.22
N ASP A 23 -23.79 -24.16 -3.82
CA ASP A 23 -23.80 -23.14 -2.78
C ASP A 23 -23.30 -23.71 -1.44
N HIS A 24 -23.77 -24.91 -1.06
CA HIS A 24 -23.34 -25.57 0.17
C HIS A 24 -21.85 -25.93 0.15
N VAL A 25 -21.34 -26.43 -0.99
CA VAL A 25 -19.93 -26.79 -1.17
C VAL A 25 -19.05 -25.53 -1.15
N HIS A 26 -19.49 -24.48 -1.84
CA HIS A 26 -18.82 -23.19 -1.91
C HIS A 26 -18.67 -22.58 -0.52
N GLU A 27 -19.77 -22.47 0.25
CA GLU A 27 -19.73 -21.95 1.64
C GLU A 27 -18.80 -22.76 2.54
N LYS A 28 -18.81 -24.08 2.39
CA LYS A 28 -17.98 -24.97 3.20
C LYS A 28 -16.49 -24.81 2.88
N LEU A 29 -16.14 -24.71 1.60
CA LEU A 29 -14.76 -24.47 1.17
C LEU A 29 -14.28 -23.05 1.55
N LEU A 30 -15.14 -22.04 1.41
CA LEU A 30 -14.88 -20.69 1.89
C LEU A 30 -14.58 -20.65 3.39
N GLY A 31 -15.32 -21.45 4.18
CA GLY A 31 -15.13 -21.57 5.62
C GLY A 31 -13.77 -22.17 6.05
N TYR A 32 -13.07 -22.88 5.18
CA TYR A 32 -11.70 -23.35 5.45
C TYR A 32 -10.65 -22.24 5.29
N GLY A 33 -10.99 -21.11 4.66
CA GLY A 33 -10.08 -19.98 4.46
C GLY A 33 -8.87 -20.35 3.60
N THR A 34 -7.73 -19.73 3.90
CA THR A 34 -6.50 -19.88 3.08
C THR A 34 -5.93 -21.31 3.09
N GLU A 35 -6.26 -22.15 4.06
CA GLU A 35 -5.75 -23.51 4.14
C GLU A 35 -6.19 -24.40 2.95
N VAL A 36 -7.27 -24.03 2.25
CA VAL A 36 -7.80 -24.81 1.11
C VAL A 36 -7.22 -24.35 -0.23
N ILE A 37 -6.55 -23.19 -0.32
CA ILE A 37 -6.08 -22.60 -1.58
C ILE A 37 -5.19 -23.56 -2.36
N ALA A 38 -4.18 -24.18 -1.72
CA ALA A 38 -3.28 -25.11 -2.40
C ALA A 38 -3.99 -26.32 -3.02
N TYR A 39 -5.11 -26.78 -2.43
CA TYR A 39 -5.94 -27.85 -3.01
C TYR A 39 -6.74 -27.35 -4.20
N LEU A 40 -7.27 -26.13 -4.12
CA LEU A 40 -8.02 -25.48 -5.20
C LEU A 40 -7.11 -25.21 -6.40
N GLU A 41 -5.89 -24.71 -6.20
CA GLU A 41 -4.90 -24.50 -7.25
C GLU A 41 -4.51 -25.80 -7.96
N THR A 42 -4.26 -26.87 -7.18
CA THR A 42 -3.99 -28.19 -7.74
C THR A 42 -5.18 -28.70 -8.59
N ALA A 43 -6.41 -28.47 -8.13
CA ALA A 43 -7.60 -28.85 -8.85
C ALA A 43 -7.81 -27.98 -10.10
N PHE A 44 -7.51 -26.69 -10.04
CA PHE A 44 -7.55 -25.78 -11.19
C PHE A 44 -6.63 -26.24 -12.33
N GLU A 45 -5.40 -26.65 -12.00
CA GLU A 45 -4.43 -27.17 -12.98
C GLU A 45 -4.90 -28.49 -13.64
N GLN A 46 -5.68 -29.29 -12.92
CA GLN A 46 -6.21 -30.58 -13.39
C GLN A 46 -7.59 -30.49 -14.06
N ALA A 47 -8.28 -29.36 -13.91
CA ALA A 47 -9.60 -29.16 -14.47
C ALA A 47 -9.53 -28.97 -15.99
N PHE A 48 -10.35 -29.74 -16.74
CA PHE A 48 -10.48 -29.63 -18.20
C PHE A 48 -11.69 -28.77 -18.60
N ASP A 49 -12.63 -28.57 -17.69
CA ASP A 49 -13.83 -27.76 -17.92
C ASP A 49 -13.61 -26.31 -17.52
N ALA A 50 -13.94 -25.39 -18.45
CA ALA A 50 -13.81 -23.95 -18.24
C ALA A 50 -14.70 -23.43 -17.11
N ILE A 51 -15.89 -24.01 -16.93
CA ILE A 51 -16.82 -23.61 -15.85
C ILE A 51 -16.23 -23.98 -14.49
N GLN A 52 -15.66 -25.17 -14.36
CA GLN A 52 -14.99 -25.60 -13.14
C GLN A 52 -13.78 -24.69 -12.82
N GLN A 53 -12.96 -24.40 -13.82
CA GLN A 53 -11.81 -23.48 -13.65
C GLN A 53 -12.27 -22.09 -13.18
N GLU A 54 -13.32 -21.53 -13.79
CA GLU A 54 -13.87 -20.24 -13.40
C GLU A 54 -14.39 -20.25 -11.96
N ARG A 55 -15.16 -21.27 -11.58
CA ARG A 55 -15.68 -21.42 -10.21
C ARG A 55 -14.57 -21.54 -9.17
N ILE A 56 -13.51 -22.33 -9.47
CA ILE A 56 -12.35 -22.45 -8.60
C ILE A 56 -11.60 -21.11 -8.49
N ALA A 57 -11.36 -20.43 -9.60
CA ALA A 57 -10.67 -19.13 -9.59
C ALA A 57 -11.44 -18.08 -8.79
N ASN A 58 -12.75 -18.02 -8.94
CA ASN A 58 -13.61 -17.12 -8.19
C ASN A 58 -13.59 -17.44 -6.70
N LEU A 59 -13.63 -18.71 -6.31
CA LEU A 59 -13.55 -19.11 -4.91
C LEU A 59 -12.19 -18.76 -4.28
N VAL A 60 -11.08 -19.00 -4.99
CA VAL A 60 -9.73 -18.60 -4.54
C VAL A 60 -9.66 -17.09 -4.32
N HIS A 61 -10.15 -16.30 -5.30
CA HIS A 61 -10.21 -14.86 -5.19
C HIS A 61 -11.03 -14.38 -3.98
N GLU A 62 -12.20 -14.97 -3.76
CA GLU A 62 -13.08 -14.64 -2.64
C GLU A 62 -12.42 -14.94 -1.29
N ILE A 63 -11.74 -16.09 -1.15
CA ILE A 63 -10.97 -16.43 0.05
C ILE A 63 -9.85 -15.43 0.30
N GLN A 64 -9.06 -15.10 -0.74
CA GLN A 64 -7.95 -14.14 -0.65
C GLN A 64 -8.46 -12.74 -0.29
N PHE A 65 -9.54 -12.29 -0.92
CA PHE A 65 -10.13 -10.98 -0.65
C PHE A 65 -10.75 -10.89 0.75
N SER A 66 -11.42 -11.96 1.21
CA SER A 66 -11.95 -12.05 2.58
C SER A 66 -10.83 -11.97 3.63
N THR A 67 -9.72 -12.67 3.37
CA THR A 67 -8.53 -12.64 4.24
C THR A 67 -7.94 -11.23 4.29
N LEU A 68 -7.79 -10.58 3.13
CA LEU A 68 -7.28 -9.21 3.02
C LEU A 68 -8.17 -8.22 3.78
N LYS A 69 -9.51 -8.32 3.65
CA LYS A 69 -10.46 -7.50 4.42
C LYS A 69 -10.27 -7.66 5.93
N ASN A 70 -10.10 -8.89 6.38
CA ASN A 70 -9.87 -9.18 7.80
C ASN A 70 -8.52 -8.60 8.29
N ASP A 71 -7.44 -8.78 7.53
CA ASP A 71 -6.11 -8.25 7.85
C ASP A 71 -6.14 -6.73 7.93
N LEU A 72 -6.79 -6.06 6.98
CA LEU A 72 -6.94 -4.61 6.96
C LEU A 72 -7.73 -4.10 8.18
N LYS A 73 -8.82 -4.80 8.52
CA LYS A 73 -9.64 -4.49 9.70
C LYS A 73 -8.83 -4.65 11.00
N LEU A 74 -8.08 -5.72 11.15
CA LEU A 74 -7.24 -5.96 12.32
C LEU A 74 -6.12 -4.89 12.43
N TRP A 75 -5.44 -4.58 11.33
CA TRP A 75 -4.44 -3.52 11.28
C TRP A 75 -5.04 -2.16 11.71
N HIS A 76 -6.21 -1.81 11.19
CA HIS A 76 -6.88 -0.56 11.55
C HIS A 76 -7.31 -0.54 13.02
N GLN A 77 -7.90 -1.61 13.53
CA GLN A 77 -8.36 -1.73 14.92
C GLN A 77 -7.21 -1.77 15.93
N SER A 78 -6.03 -2.24 15.54
CA SER A 78 -4.82 -2.22 16.39
C SER A 78 -4.17 -0.84 16.49
N GLY A 79 -4.73 0.20 15.84
CA GLY A 79 -4.22 1.57 15.87
C GLY A 79 -3.45 1.99 14.64
N ALA A 80 -3.32 1.13 13.64
CA ALA A 80 -2.66 1.41 12.35
C ALA A 80 -1.23 1.98 12.49
N PHE A 81 -0.46 1.53 13.49
CA PHE A 81 0.86 2.10 13.82
C PHE A 81 1.93 1.82 12.77
N ASP A 82 1.89 0.66 12.11
CA ASP A 82 2.88 0.27 11.11
C ASP A 82 2.35 0.56 9.69
N LEU A 83 2.90 1.63 9.07
CA LEU A 83 2.57 2.02 7.70
C LEU A 83 3.01 0.98 6.68
N LEU A 84 4.18 0.35 6.89
CA LEU A 84 4.67 -0.67 5.97
C LEU A 84 3.73 -1.87 5.95
N GLN A 85 3.29 -2.34 7.12
CA GLN A 85 2.32 -3.42 7.22
C GLN A 85 0.99 -3.09 6.52
N GLY A 86 0.42 -1.90 6.77
CA GLY A 86 -0.80 -1.46 6.08
C GLY A 86 -0.63 -1.43 4.55
N THR A 87 0.54 -1.00 4.08
CA THR A 87 0.85 -0.97 2.64
C THR A 87 1.01 -2.38 2.06
N LEU A 88 1.64 -3.31 2.78
CA LEU A 88 1.78 -4.71 2.36
C LEU A 88 0.41 -5.41 2.26
N ILE A 89 -0.51 -5.13 3.17
CA ILE A 89 -1.89 -5.63 3.10
C ILE A 89 -2.53 -5.18 1.78
N ILE A 90 -2.47 -3.90 1.43
CA ILE A 90 -3.02 -3.41 0.15
C ILE A 90 -2.28 -4.00 -1.05
N ASN A 91 -0.99 -4.27 -0.93
CA ASN A 91 -0.20 -4.88 -2.00
C ASN A 91 -0.69 -6.30 -2.35
N ARG A 92 -1.15 -7.08 -1.35
CA ARG A 92 -1.73 -8.43 -1.55
C ARG A 92 -3.05 -8.42 -2.31
N TYR A 93 -3.72 -7.28 -2.44
CA TYR A 93 -4.90 -7.16 -3.30
C TYR A 93 -4.61 -7.56 -4.76
N GLN A 94 -3.46 -7.19 -5.29
CA GLN A 94 -3.03 -7.56 -6.65
C GLN A 94 -2.06 -8.74 -6.66
N TYR A 95 -1.31 -8.94 -5.58
CA TYR A 95 -0.24 -9.93 -5.44
C TYR A 95 -0.47 -10.73 -4.16
N PRO A 96 -1.46 -11.65 -4.13
CA PRO A 96 -1.82 -12.38 -2.91
C PRO A 96 -0.69 -13.27 -2.39
N ASP A 97 0.15 -13.80 -3.26
CA ASP A 97 1.31 -14.66 -2.93
C ASP A 97 2.60 -13.86 -2.65
N LEU A 98 2.46 -12.55 -2.40
CA LEU A 98 3.61 -11.71 -2.12
C LEU A 98 4.37 -12.20 -0.89
N ASP A 99 5.66 -12.43 -1.07
CA ASP A 99 6.59 -12.62 0.05
C ASP A 99 6.91 -11.25 0.69
N ASP A 100 6.19 -10.94 1.76
CA ASP A 100 6.38 -9.71 2.53
C ASP A 100 7.84 -9.54 2.98
N GLN A 101 8.53 -10.65 3.33
CA GLN A 101 9.92 -10.62 3.79
C GLN A 101 10.87 -10.12 2.70
N LYS A 102 10.60 -10.44 1.45
CA LYS A 102 11.37 -9.92 0.30
C LYS A 102 11.27 -8.40 0.21
N VAL A 103 10.07 -7.86 0.37
CA VAL A 103 9.83 -6.41 0.37
C VAL A 103 10.51 -5.73 1.56
N ILE A 104 10.35 -6.29 2.76
CA ILE A 104 10.98 -5.79 3.98
C ILE A 104 12.51 -5.78 3.83
N ASN A 105 13.11 -6.86 3.31
CA ASN A 105 14.55 -6.96 3.12
C ASN A 105 15.09 -5.92 2.12
N GLN A 106 14.32 -5.57 1.08
CA GLN A 106 14.70 -4.50 0.15
C GLN A 106 14.72 -3.13 0.84
N ILE A 107 13.73 -2.84 1.68
CA ILE A 107 13.68 -1.58 2.46
C ILE A 107 14.83 -1.52 3.47
N GLU A 108 15.09 -2.63 4.17
CA GLU A 108 16.20 -2.73 5.12
C GLU A 108 17.57 -2.57 4.44
N ALA A 109 17.73 -3.05 3.20
CA ALA A 109 18.95 -2.84 2.44
C ALA A 109 19.18 -1.35 2.14
N ILE A 110 18.16 -0.63 1.69
CA ILE A 110 18.25 0.82 1.43
C ILE A 110 18.54 1.58 2.73
N LYS A 111 17.82 1.25 3.81
CA LYS A 111 18.07 1.82 5.15
C LYS A 111 19.52 1.64 5.58
N ARG A 112 20.04 0.42 5.45
CA ARG A 112 21.44 0.09 5.83
C ARG A 112 22.45 0.91 5.03
N ASP A 113 22.24 1.08 3.71
CA ASP A 113 23.15 1.83 2.86
C ASP A 113 23.14 3.34 3.17
N ILE A 114 22.03 3.88 3.67
CA ILE A 114 21.94 5.23 4.20
C ILE A 114 22.65 5.29 5.55
N TRP A 115 22.37 4.36 6.46
CA TRP A 115 22.92 4.35 7.81
C TRP A 115 24.45 4.31 7.83
N ILE A 116 25.08 3.51 6.96
CA ILE A 116 26.55 3.41 6.87
C ILE A 116 27.21 4.74 6.48
N GLN A 117 26.49 5.59 5.74
CA GLN A 117 26.99 6.89 5.26
C GLN A 117 26.60 8.06 6.20
N MET A 118 25.74 7.80 7.21
CA MET A 118 25.22 8.84 8.09
C MET A 118 26.26 9.26 9.14
N MET A 119 26.51 10.55 9.22
CA MET A 119 27.36 11.14 10.25
C MET A 119 26.54 11.34 11.54
N ASN A 120 27.15 11.12 12.71
CA ASN A 120 26.47 11.19 14.01
C ASN A 120 25.87 12.57 14.35
N GLU A 121 26.33 13.64 13.73
CA GLU A 121 25.89 15.01 13.98
C GLU A 121 25.31 15.68 12.71
N ALA A 122 24.75 14.89 11.78
CA ALA A 122 24.17 15.44 10.57
C ALA A 122 22.93 16.29 10.89
N SER A 123 22.93 17.53 10.40
CA SER A 123 21.75 18.41 10.50
C SER A 123 20.56 17.83 9.73
N PRO A 124 19.31 18.22 10.05
CA PRO A 124 18.10 17.75 9.34
C PRO A 124 18.21 17.81 7.81
N LYS A 125 18.76 18.90 7.29
CA LYS A 125 18.93 19.04 5.84
C LYS A 125 20.03 18.13 5.26
N GLU A 126 21.07 17.83 6.01
CA GLU A 126 22.12 16.89 5.60
C GLU A 126 21.61 15.46 5.61
N GLN A 127 20.80 15.07 6.60
CA GLN A 127 20.10 13.79 6.63
C GLN A 127 19.24 13.59 5.38
N ILE A 128 18.42 14.59 5.02
CA ILE A 128 17.59 14.53 3.84
C ILE A 128 18.41 14.50 2.55
N LYS A 129 19.50 15.26 2.44
CA LYS A 129 20.40 15.18 1.29
C LYS A 129 21.02 13.80 1.12
N LEU A 130 21.40 13.14 2.21
CA LEU A 130 21.93 11.79 2.17
C LEU A 130 20.85 10.77 1.74
N ILE A 131 19.65 10.84 2.33
CA ILE A 131 18.53 9.99 1.89
C ILE A 131 18.27 10.20 0.39
N ASN A 132 18.19 11.45 -0.05
CA ASN A 132 18.00 11.79 -1.48
C ASN A 132 19.09 11.20 -2.35
N HIS A 133 20.35 11.30 -1.94
CA HIS A 133 21.47 10.73 -2.70
C HIS A 133 21.31 9.22 -2.86
N VAL A 134 21.08 8.50 -1.78
CA VAL A 134 20.92 7.04 -1.84
C VAL A 134 19.66 6.66 -2.61
N PHE A 135 18.51 7.26 -2.27
CA PHE A 135 17.22 6.90 -2.83
C PHE A 135 17.12 7.17 -4.34
N TYR A 136 17.53 8.36 -4.78
CA TYR A 136 17.39 8.76 -6.19
C TYR A 136 18.61 8.45 -7.04
N ASN A 137 19.83 8.66 -6.53
CA ASN A 137 21.04 8.53 -7.35
C ASN A 137 21.63 7.12 -7.31
N ILE A 138 21.57 6.42 -6.17
CA ILE A 138 22.09 5.05 -6.06
C ILE A 138 21.01 4.03 -6.45
N TYR A 139 19.82 4.10 -5.84
CA TYR A 139 18.73 3.15 -6.11
C TYR A 139 17.87 3.51 -7.32
N GLY A 140 17.94 4.73 -7.83
CA GLY A 140 17.30 5.18 -9.07
C GLY A 140 15.79 5.39 -8.98
N PHE A 141 15.23 5.57 -7.78
CA PHE A 141 13.81 5.86 -7.65
C PHE A 141 13.41 7.15 -8.37
N SER A 142 12.24 7.15 -9.00
CA SER A 142 11.72 8.29 -9.73
C SER A 142 10.20 8.25 -9.87
N GLY A 143 9.59 9.41 -10.08
CA GLY A 143 8.18 9.50 -10.45
C GLY A 143 7.90 8.88 -11.83
N ASN A 144 6.84 8.07 -11.95
CA ASN A 144 6.39 7.58 -13.23
C ASN A 144 5.55 8.65 -13.94
N THR A 145 6.19 9.46 -14.77
CA THR A 145 5.54 10.54 -15.52
C THR A 145 4.97 10.09 -16.87
N SER A 146 5.46 8.96 -17.39
CA SER A 146 5.03 8.43 -18.70
C SER A 146 3.70 7.67 -18.61
N ASN A 147 3.43 7.01 -17.48
CA ASN A 147 2.20 6.25 -17.22
C ASN A 147 1.72 6.52 -15.78
N HIS A 148 1.27 7.74 -15.51
CA HIS A 148 0.92 8.18 -14.16
C HIS A 148 -0.38 7.58 -13.62
N LEU A 149 -1.27 7.07 -14.50
CA LEU A 149 -2.54 6.43 -14.13
C LEU A 149 -2.43 4.92 -13.94
N ASP A 150 -1.25 4.31 -14.16
CA ASP A 150 -1.06 2.90 -13.98
C ASP A 150 -1.25 2.48 -12.51
N PRO A 151 -2.15 1.55 -12.19
CA PRO A 151 -2.32 1.06 -10.82
C PRO A 151 -1.04 0.46 -10.23
N GLN A 152 -0.12 -0.05 -11.06
CA GLN A 152 1.17 -0.58 -10.64
C GLN A 152 2.03 0.44 -9.89
N ASN A 153 1.84 1.74 -10.14
CA ASN A 153 2.51 2.82 -9.42
C ASN A 153 2.15 2.88 -7.93
N SER A 154 1.05 2.25 -7.52
CA SER A 154 0.55 2.25 -6.13
C SER A 154 0.94 0.99 -5.36
N PHE A 155 1.38 -0.08 -6.03
CA PHE A 155 1.78 -1.32 -5.39
C PHE A 155 3.27 -1.29 -5.02
N LEU A 156 3.54 -1.41 -3.72
CA LEU A 156 4.87 -1.24 -3.14
C LEU A 156 5.92 -2.19 -3.74
N SER A 157 5.57 -3.46 -3.96
CA SER A 157 6.45 -4.45 -4.58
C SER A 157 6.89 -4.04 -5.98
N GLN A 158 5.96 -3.53 -6.78
CA GLN A 158 6.24 -3.06 -8.14
C GLN A 158 7.09 -1.80 -8.15
N VAL A 159 6.83 -0.87 -7.23
CA VAL A 159 7.64 0.34 -7.10
C VAL A 159 9.07 0.01 -6.65
N LEU A 160 9.24 -0.95 -5.75
CA LEU A 160 10.57 -1.43 -5.33
C LEU A 160 11.32 -2.16 -6.46
N GLU A 161 10.61 -2.87 -7.33
CA GLU A 161 11.20 -3.58 -8.48
C GLU A 161 11.58 -2.60 -9.61
N THR A 162 10.61 -1.81 -10.05
CA THR A 162 10.76 -0.91 -11.22
C THR A 162 11.46 0.40 -10.89
N LYS A 163 11.57 0.78 -9.61
CA LYS A 163 12.03 2.08 -9.10
C LYS A 163 11.19 3.26 -9.57
N LYS A 164 9.99 3.00 -10.07
CA LYS A 164 9.03 4.00 -10.53
C LYS A 164 7.75 3.92 -9.74
N GLY A 165 7.27 5.06 -9.25
CA GLY A 165 6.05 5.13 -8.46
C GLY A 165 5.28 6.42 -8.66
N ASN A 166 4.13 6.51 -8.01
CA ASN A 166 3.37 7.75 -7.89
C ASN A 166 3.83 8.55 -6.66
N GLN A 167 3.19 9.69 -6.40
CA GLN A 167 3.56 10.59 -5.31
C GLN A 167 3.48 9.90 -3.94
N ILE A 168 2.42 9.12 -3.68
CA ILE A 168 2.21 8.50 -2.39
C ILE A 168 3.08 7.28 -2.17
N SER A 169 3.27 6.43 -3.17
CA SER A 169 4.10 5.23 -3.03
C SER A 169 5.58 5.56 -2.80
N LEU A 170 6.11 6.56 -3.52
CA LEU A 170 7.47 7.05 -3.27
C LEU A 170 7.59 7.69 -1.88
N ALA A 171 6.59 8.46 -1.45
CA ALA A 171 6.58 9.06 -0.13
C ALA A 171 6.48 8.02 0.99
N ILE A 172 5.70 6.95 0.81
CA ILE A 172 5.63 5.83 1.77
C ILE A 172 7.01 5.18 1.94
N ILE A 173 7.65 4.78 0.85
CA ILE A 173 8.98 4.14 0.93
C ILE A 173 9.97 5.07 1.61
N TYR A 174 9.98 6.35 1.21
CA TYR A 174 10.87 7.37 1.75
C TYR A 174 10.66 7.57 3.25
N SER A 175 9.41 7.76 3.70
CA SER A 175 9.08 7.98 5.11
C SER A 175 9.34 6.75 5.98
N VAL A 176 9.01 5.55 5.49
CA VAL A 176 9.31 4.29 6.19
C VAL A 176 10.81 4.13 6.40
N ILE A 177 11.63 4.40 5.37
CA ILE A 177 13.10 4.34 5.50
C ILE A 177 13.60 5.40 6.50
N ALA A 178 13.11 6.64 6.41
CA ALA A 178 13.50 7.72 7.31
C ALA A 178 13.14 7.38 8.76
N GLN A 179 11.92 6.94 9.04
CA GLN A 179 11.48 6.57 10.39
C GLN A 179 12.27 5.38 10.96
N LYS A 180 12.64 4.41 10.12
CA LYS A 180 13.53 3.30 10.53
C LYS A 180 14.98 3.74 10.85
N LEU A 181 15.34 4.97 10.52
CA LEU A 181 16.61 5.63 10.85
C LEU A 181 16.44 6.67 11.97
N ASP A 182 15.31 6.66 12.67
CA ASP A 182 14.94 7.65 13.69
C ASP A 182 14.93 9.10 13.15
N ILE A 183 14.63 9.26 11.85
CA ILE A 183 14.49 10.57 11.22
C ILE A 183 13.00 10.91 11.13
N PRO A 184 12.53 12.01 11.75
CA PRO A 184 11.12 12.34 11.93
C PRO A 184 10.47 12.89 10.64
N VAL A 185 10.28 12.03 9.66
CA VAL A 185 9.66 12.35 8.36
C VAL A 185 8.32 11.67 8.26
N TYR A 186 7.25 12.46 8.09
CA TYR A 186 5.86 12.00 8.09
C TYR A 186 5.10 12.48 6.86
N GLY A 187 4.04 11.74 6.46
CA GLY A 187 3.19 12.08 5.32
C GLY A 187 2.26 13.25 5.60
N VAL A 188 2.08 14.13 4.61
CA VAL A 188 1.11 15.24 4.63
C VAL A 188 0.19 15.13 3.41
N ASN A 189 -1.11 15.07 3.68
CA ASN A 189 -2.13 14.86 2.66
C ASN A 189 -2.58 16.18 2.02
N LEU A 190 -1.74 16.71 1.15
CA LEU A 190 -2.03 17.95 0.43
C LEU A 190 -3.01 17.69 -0.73
N PRO A 191 -4.01 18.56 -0.99
CA PRO A 191 -4.92 18.41 -2.11
C PRO A 191 -4.17 18.27 -3.44
N LYS A 192 -4.50 17.24 -4.23
CA LYS A 192 -3.84 16.85 -5.49
C LYS A 192 -2.39 16.38 -5.37
N TYR A 193 -1.73 16.58 -4.22
CA TYR A 193 -0.36 16.14 -3.97
C TYR A 193 -0.27 15.36 -2.67
N PHE A 194 0.76 14.54 -2.57
CA PHE A 194 1.18 13.93 -1.32
C PHE A 194 2.65 14.30 -1.08
N ILE A 195 2.91 14.93 0.05
CA ILE A 195 4.24 15.43 0.42
C ILE A 195 4.65 14.86 1.78
N LEU A 196 5.88 15.11 2.18
CA LEU A 196 6.40 14.75 3.49
C LEU A 196 6.75 15.99 4.27
N ALA A 197 6.66 15.92 5.60
CA ALA A 197 7.12 16.94 6.53
C ALA A 197 8.25 16.39 7.40
N TYR A 198 9.29 17.17 7.61
CA TYR A 198 10.31 16.91 8.63
C TYR A 198 9.92 17.65 9.91
N LEU A 199 9.80 16.92 11.03
CA LEU A 199 9.41 17.47 12.33
C LEU A 199 10.60 17.75 13.22
N ASP A 200 10.46 18.75 14.08
CA ASP A 200 11.35 18.98 15.22
C ASP A 200 10.70 18.38 16.47
N GLU A 201 11.09 17.18 16.82
CA GLU A 201 10.52 16.44 17.98
C GLU A 201 10.85 17.08 19.32
N SER A 202 11.79 18.03 19.37
CA SER A 202 12.12 18.77 20.59
C SER A 202 11.04 19.79 21.00
N ARG A 203 10.08 20.06 20.12
CA ARG A 203 8.98 21.02 20.35
C ARG A 203 7.68 20.28 20.69
N GLU A 204 7.46 20.05 21.97
CA GLU A 204 6.41 19.15 22.50
C GLU A 204 4.95 19.61 22.34
N SER A 205 4.62 20.80 21.83
CA SER A 205 3.26 21.31 22.07
C SER A 205 2.47 21.85 20.88
N ASP A 206 3.07 22.03 19.71
CA ASP A 206 2.37 22.58 18.56
C ASP A 206 2.91 22.04 17.24
N PHE A 207 2.16 21.12 16.61
CA PHE A 207 2.53 20.52 15.32
C PHE A 207 2.81 21.58 14.24
N GLU A 208 2.08 22.69 14.25
CA GLU A 208 2.29 23.79 13.30
C GLU A 208 3.66 24.45 13.46
N SER A 209 4.14 24.60 14.69
CA SER A 209 5.45 25.16 15.02
C SER A 209 6.57 24.12 14.96
N GLY A 210 6.25 22.82 14.99
CA GLY A 210 7.20 21.70 14.94
C GLY A 210 7.67 21.32 13.53
N ILE A 211 7.02 21.79 12.46
CA ILE A 211 7.42 21.46 11.10
C ILE A 211 8.58 22.36 10.66
N MET A 212 9.73 21.76 10.39
CA MET A 212 10.93 22.49 9.94
C MET A 212 10.87 22.81 8.44
N PHE A 213 10.46 21.86 7.62
CA PHE A 213 10.31 21.98 6.17
C PHE A 213 9.54 20.80 5.59
N TYR A 214 9.13 20.93 4.34
CA TYR A 214 8.48 19.88 3.56
C TYR A 214 9.42 19.28 2.52
N ILE A 215 9.07 18.06 2.06
CA ILE A 215 9.86 17.29 1.11
C ILE A 215 8.93 16.74 0.04
N ASN A 216 9.26 16.93 -1.23
CA ASN A 216 8.54 16.33 -2.35
C ASN A 216 9.27 15.08 -2.84
N ALA A 217 8.85 13.90 -2.38
CA ALA A 217 9.45 12.62 -2.76
C ALA A 217 9.30 12.31 -4.26
N PHE A 218 8.25 12.81 -4.92
CA PHE A 218 8.08 12.62 -6.36
C PHE A 218 9.03 13.48 -7.19
N ASN A 219 9.42 14.64 -6.67
CA ASN A 219 10.39 15.54 -7.28
C ASN A 219 11.75 15.46 -6.60
N LYS A 220 12.35 14.27 -6.60
CA LYS A 220 13.71 13.99 -6.13
C LYS A 220 14.04 14.54 -4.75
N GLY A 221 13.05 14.51 -3.83
CA GLY A 221 13.23 14.96 -2.46
C GLY A 221 13.46 16.47 -2.32
N LEU A 222 12.91 17.28 -3.23
CA LEU A 222 12.97 18.74 -3.18
C LEU A 222 12.46 19.24 -1.82
N ILE A 223 13.30 20.01 -1.14
CA ILE A 223 12.96 20.65 0.14
C ILE A 223 12.33 22.01 -0.14
N PHE A 224 11.23 22.33 0.53
CA PHE A 224 10.51 23.61 0.41
C PHE A 224 9.86 24.00 1.74
N GLY A 225 9.40 25.24 1.86
CA GLY A 225 8.88 25.79 3.10
C GLY A 225 7.35 25.94 3.10
N ARG A 226 6.80 26.36 4.25
CA ARG A 226 5.37 26.64 4.40
C ARG A 226 4.82 27.64 3.39
N ARG A 227 5.62 28.67 3.04
CA ARG A 227 5.20 29.68 2.04
C ARG A 227 4.93 29.08 0.67
N ASP A 228 5.64 28.02 0.29
CA ASP A 228 5.43 27.33 -0.98
C ASP A 228 4.10 26.57 -0.95
N VAL A 229 3.75 25.94 0.21
CA VAL A 229 2.45 25.31 0.44
C VAL A 229 1.34 26.35 0.35
N ASP A 230 1.50 27.51 1.01
CA ASP A 230 0.53 28.61 0.95
C ASP A 230 0.28 29.09 -0.48
N MET A 231 1.36 29.27 -1.27
CA MET A 231 1.24 29.67 -2.68
C MET A 231 0.50 28.63 -3.50
N PHE A 232 0.80 27.35 -3.27
CA PHE A 232 0.14 26.25 -3.95
C PHE A 232 -1.37 26.17 -3.63
N LEU A 233 -1.76 26.28 -2.35
CA LEU A 233 -3.16 26.27 -1.93
C LEU A 233 -3.94 27.48 -2.50
N LYS A 234 -3.32 28.66 -2.57
CA LYS A 234 -3.87 29.83 -3.22
C LYS A 234 -4.13 29.60 -4.72
N GLN A 235 -3.22 28.93 -5.43
CA GLN A 235 -3.43 28.58 -6.85
C GLN A 235 -4.61 27.64 -7.06
N LEU A 236 -4.93 26.80 -6.08
CA LEU A 236 -6.09 25.93 -6.09
C LEU A 236 -7.38 26.61 -5.60
N ASN A 237 -7.34 27.89 -5.20
CA ASN A 237 -8.44 28.62 -4.57
C ASN A 237 -8.96 27.94 -3.30
N LEU A 238 -8.11 27.26 -2.56
CA LEU A 238 -8.44 26.59 -1.31
C LEU A 238 -8.19 27.52 -0.13
N LYS A 239 -9.09 27.46 0.86
CA LYS A 239 -8.90 28.15 2.14
C LYS A 239 -7.89 27.40 2.99
N PHE A 240 -7.32 28.12 3.95
CA PHE A 240 -6.49 27.52 4.98
C PHE A 240 -7.27 26.41 5.70
N ASP A 241 -6.63 25.24 5.78
CA ASP A 241 -7.07 24.12 6.62
C ASP A 241 -5.82 23.47 7.21
N LYS A 242 -5.83 23.28 8.53
CA LYS A 242 -4.71 22.75 9.29
C LYS A 242 -4.23 21.39 8.77
N GLN A 243 -5.17 20.53 8.35
CA GLN A 243 -4.90 19.20 7.78
C GLN A 243 -4.00 19.22 6.52
N PHE A 244 -3.91 20.36 5.80
CA PHE A 244 -3.06 20.47 4.62
C PHE A 244 -1.59 20.73 4.94
N TYR A 245 -1.29 21.00 6.19
CA TYR A 245 0.06 21.33 6.66
C TYR A 245 0.62 20.25 7.58
N GLU A 246 -0.23 19.61 8.37
CA GLU A 246 0.18 18.67 9.41
C GLU A 246 0.30 17.23 8.90
N PRO A 247 1.11 16.41 9.58
CA PRO A 247 1.16 14.98 9.33
C PRO A 247 -0.22 14.34 9.43
N CYS A 248 -0.56 13.51 8.47
CA CYS A 248 -1.76 12.69 8.48
C CYS A 248 -1.48 11.31 9.11
N SER A 249 -2.53 10.62 9.53
CA SER A 249 -2.43 9.27 10.08
C SER A 249 -2.05 8.24 9.02
N ASN A 250 -1.50 7.10 9.44
CA ASN A 250 -1.25 5.97 8.56
C ASN A 250 -2.54 5.47 7.90
N THR A 251 -3.68 5.54 8.60
CA THR A 251 -5.00 5.26 8.04
C THR A 251 -5.32 6.18 6.86
N ASP A 252 -5.06 7.49 6.98
CA ASP A 252 -5.30 8.44 5.88
C ASP A 252 -4.38 8.18 4.69
N ILE A 253 -3.14 7.76 4.95
CA ILE A 253 -2.19 7.36 3.91
C ILE A 253 -2.74 6.15 3.14
N ILE A 254 -3.17 5.10 3.83
CA ILE A 254 -3.72 3.90 3.19
C ILE A 254 -5.03 4.21 2.46
N LYS A 255 -5.93 5.02 3.03
CA LYS A 255 -7.12 5.52 2.31
C LYS A 255 -6.74 6.23 1.00
N ARG A 256 -5.67 7.01 1.01
CA ARG A 256 -5.20 7.70 -0.20
C ARG A 256 -4.63 6.74 -1.24
N VAL A 257 -3.92 5.67 -0.81
CA VAL A 257 -3.47 4.59 -1.71
C VAL A 257 -4.68 3.93 -2.37
N ILE A 258 -5.68 3.54 -1.60
CA ILE A 258 -6.91 2.90 -2.12
C ILE A 258 -7.64 3.84 -3.10
N ARG A 259 -7.80 5.13 -2.78
CA ARG A 259 -8.42 6.09 -3.70
C ARG A 259 -7.65 6.27 -5.02
N ASN A 260 -6.32 6.23 -4.96
CA ASN A 260 -5.51 6.26 -6.18
C ASN A 260 -5.72 4.99 -7.03
N LEU A 261 -5.85 3.81 -6.41
CA LEU A 261 -6.16 2.56 -7.08
C LEU A 261 -7.58 2.60 -7.70
N ILE A 262 -8.58 3.09 -6.96
CA ILE A 262 -9.94 3.28 -7.47
C ILE A 262 -9.90 4.14 -8.73
N SER A 263 -9.28 5.32 -8.66
CA SER A 263 -9.18 6.21 -9.83
C SER A 263 -8.44 5.56 -11.02
N ALA A 264 -7.40 4.77 -10.76
CA ALA A 264 -6.67 4.06 -11.79
C ALA A 264 -7.55 2.97 -12.46
N TYR A 265 -8.28 2.18 -11.67
CA TYR A 265 -9.16 1.14 -12.21
C TYR A 265 -10.45 1.70 -12.85
N GLU A 266 -10.97 2.85 -12.40
CA GLU A 266 -12.02 3.59 -13.10
C GLU A 266 -11.58 3.96 -14.52
N ASN A 267 -10.36 4.49 -14.68
CA ASN A 267 -9.80 4.81 -16.00
C ASN A 267 -9.60 3.57 -16.89
N LEU A 268 -9.41 2.39 -16.29
CA LEU A 268 -9.31 1.12 -17.02
C LEU A 268 -10.67 0.46 -17.28
N GLY A 269 -11.77 1.01 -16.75
CA GLY A 269 -13.12 0.44 -16.89
C GLY A 269 -13.36 -0.83 -16.07
N SER A 270 -12.55 -1.09 -15.03
CA SER A 270 -12.62 -2.30 -14.19
C SER A 270 -13.59 -2.10 -13.01
N ALA A 271 -14.90 -2.14 -13.28
CA ALA A 271 -15.95 -1.85 -12.30
C ALA A 271 -15.91 -2.77 -11.07
N GLU A 272 -15.58 -4.05 -11.25
CA GLU A 272 -15.45 -5.04 -10.18
C GLU A 272 -14.35 -4.63 -9.20
N LYS A 273 -13.14 -4.34 -9.69
CA LYS A 273 -12.03 -3.87 -8.83
C LYS A 273 -12.34 -2.56 -8.11
N VAL A 274 -13.08 -1.66 -8.76
CA VAL A 274 -13.56 -0.43 -8.12
C VAL A 274 -14.50 -0.73 -6.96
N ALA A 275 -15.43 -1.68 -7.14
CA ALA A 275 -16.36 -2.10 -6.07
C ALA A 275 -15.60 -2.69 -4.88
N GLU A 276 -14.68 -3.63 -5.11
CA GLU A 276 -13.87 -4.26 -4.06
C GLU A 276 -13.01 -3.23 -3.29
N LEU A 277 -12.34 -2.33 -4.00
CA LEU A 277 -11.54 -1.27 -3.36
C LEU A 277 -12.39 -0.30 -2.54
N ASN A 278 -13.63 -0.05 -2.94
CA ASN A 278 -14.58 0.71 -2.11
C ASN A 278 -14.97 -0.05 -0.83
N GLU A 279 -15.10 -1.39 -0.88
CA GLU A 279 -15.29 -2.19 0.34
C GLU A 279 -14.10 -2.02 1.30
N LEU A 280 -12.86 -2.10 0.78
CA LEU A 280 -11.66 -1.86 1.60
C LEU A 280 -11.63 -0.45 2.19
N LEU A 281 -12.02 0.56 1.41
CA LEU A 281 -12.08 1.94 1.88
C LEU A 281 -13.10 2.11 3.02
N ASN A 282 -14.25 1.44 2.93
CA ASN A 282 -15.30 1.46 3.96
C ASN A 282 -14.86 0.82 5.29
N ILE A 283 -13.94 -0.15 5.27
CA ILE A 283 -13.36 -0.74 6.50
C ILE A 283 -12.60 0.31 7.31
N LEU A 284 -12.01 1.28 6.64
CA LEU A 284 -11.19 2.31 7.27
C LEU A 284 -12.01 3.53 7.75
N GLY A 285 -13.28 3.62 7.40
CA GLY A 285 -14.21 4.68 7.84
C GLY A 285 -14.27 5.88 6.90
#